data_741fd294abd8e2b0d6d3f8b527c1dd3b
#
_entry.id   741fd294abd8e2b0d6d3f8b527c1dd3b
#
_cell.length_a   1.000
_cell.length_b   1.000
_cell.length_c   1.000
_cell.angle_alpha   90.00
_cell.angle_beta   90.00
_cell.angle_gamma   90.00
#
_symmetry.space_group_name_H-M   'P 1'
#
loop_
_entity.id
_entity.type
_entity.pdbx_description
1 polymer ?
#
loop_
_entity_poly.entity_id
_entity_poly.type
_entity_poly.pdbx_seq_one_letter_code
_entity_poly.pdbx_strand_id
1 'polypeptide(L)'
;MDLLRFTTAGSVDDGKSTLIGRLLYDTKSIFEDQLEAVEDASNRRGEGYVNLALLTDGLRAEREQNITIDVAYRYFATPKRKFIIADTPGHVQYTRNMVTGASTAELAIVLIDARNGVQTQSKRHGFIASLLGIPHILVAVNKMDLVDWSEEVFDRISEEYTDFAEKLGVEDLTFMPISALLTACSAVSVLPMIWRAAARPSWSRWSKPRRSSIRRPTGHW
;
A
#
# COMPACT_ATOMS: atom_id res chain seq x y z
N MET A 1 17.53 -14.74 10.31
CA MET A 1 16.58 -14.24 9.30
C MET A 1 16.25 -12.83 9.70
N ASP A 2 16.49 -11.86 8.84
CA ASP A 2 16.33 -10.45 9.13
C ASP A 2 14.84 -10.08 9.24
N LEU A 3 14.49 -9.09 10.08
CA LEU A 3 13.12 -8.64 10.33
C LEU A 3 12.99 -7.17 9.90
N LEU A 4 11.94 -6.82 9.17
CA LEU A 4 11.60 -5.44 8.87
C LEU A 4 10.20 -5.11 9.42
N ARG A 5 10.12 -4.02 10.16
CA ARG A 5 8.86 -3.42 10.59
C ARG A 5 8.54 -2.24 9.71
N PHE A 6 7.34 -2.23 9.13
CA PHE A 6 6.91 -1.08 8.36
C PHE A 6 5.45 -0.72 8.65
N THR A 7 5.13 0.53 8.44
CA THR A 7 3.77 1.06 8.57
C THR A 7 3.23 1.46 7.21
N THR A 8 1.91 1.32 7.03
CA THR A 8 1.19 1.89 5.89
C THR A 8 0.50 3.17 6.31
N ALA A 9 0.62 4.20 5.52
CA ALA A 9 0.04 5.51 5.75
C ALA A 9 -0.58 6.05 4.44
N GLY A 10 -1.45 7.04 4.53
CA GLY A 10 -2.14 7.59 3.37
C GLY A 10 -3.58 7.95 3.72
N SER A 11 -4.27 8.64 2.83
CA SER A 11 -5.64 9.06 3.03
C SER A 11 -6.62 7.88 3.06
N VAL A 12 -7.86 8.15 3.44
CA VAL A 12 -8.94 7.18 3.24
C VAL A 12 -9.07 6.92 1.74
N ASP A 13 -9.34 5.68 1.37
CA ASP A 13 -9.47 5.21 -0.02
C ASP A 13 -8.19 5.23 -0.88
N ASP A 14 -7.02 5.58 -0.36
CA ASP A 14 -5.76 5.45 -1.09
C ASP A 14 -5.36 3.98 -1.36
N GLY A 15 -6.04 3.01 -0.73
CA GLY A 15 -5.88 1.58 -0.96
C GLY A 15 -4.89 0.88 -0.01
N LYS A 16 -4.72 1.38 1.21
CA LYS A 16 -3.87 0.77 2.25
C LYS A 16 -4.24 -0.69 2.52
N SER A 17 -5.50 -0.92 2.89
CA SER A 17 -6.01 -2.27 3.17
C SER A 17 -5.89 -3.20 1.96
N THR A 18 -6.13 -2.69 0.75
CA THR A 18 -5.95 -3.45 -0.49
C THR A 18 -4.49 -3.84 -0.71
N LEU A 19 -3.55 -2.92 -0.46
CA LEU A 19 -2.12 -3.20 -0.57
C LEU A 19 -1.68 -4.26 0.43
N ILE A 20 -2.12 -4.16 1.69
CA ILE A 20 -1.78 -5.14 2.73
C ILE A 20 -2.35 -6.51 2.36
N GLY A 21 -3.63 -6.57 1.99
CA GLY A 21 -4.25 -7.81 1.53
C GLY A 21 -3.52 -8.43 0.34
N ARG A 22 -3.04 -7.59 -0.59
CA ARG A 22 -2.25 -8.03 -1.74
C ARG A 22 -0.89 -8.59 -1.35
N LEU A 23 -0.18 -7.94 -0.42
CA LEU A 23 1.08 -8.45 0.15
C LEU A 23 0.90 -9.82 0.79
N LEU A 24 -0.14 -9.98 1.61
CA LEU A 24 -0.44 -11.24 2.27
C LEU A 24 -0.82 -12.34 1.25
N TYR A 25 -1.59 -11.98 0.23
CA TYR A 25 -1.99 -12.91 -0.83
C TYR A 25 -0.78 -13.39 -1.66
N ASP A 26 0.04 -12.46 -2.16
CA ASP A 26 1.18 -12.77 -3.02
C ASP A 26 2.27 -13.57 -2.27
N THR A 27 2.40 -13.35 -0.96
CA THR A 27 3.34 -14.09 -0.10
C THR A 27 2.80 -15.41 0.41
N LYS A 28 1.56 -15.78 0.02
CA LYS A 28 0.87 -16.98 0.48
C LYS A 28 0.80 -17.08 2.01
N SER A 29 0.62 -15.94 2.66
CA SER A 29 0.55 -15.83 4.11
C SER A 29 -0.91 -15.80 4.63
N ILE A 30 -1.86 -16.15 3.78
CA ILE A 30 -3.29 -16.27 4.07
C ILE A 30 -3.63 -17.75 4.12
N PHE A 31 -4.44 -18.15 5.09
CA PHE A 31 -5.00 -19.51 5.14
C PHE A 31 -6.10 -19.68 4.08
N GLU A 32 -6.22 -20.88 3.54
CA GLU A 32 -7.17 -21.19 2.46
C GLU A 32 -8.63 -20.88 2.86
N ASP A 33 -9.02 -21.20 4.09
CA ASP A 33 -10.36 -20.91 4.63
C ASP A 33 -10.66 -19.41 4.68
N GLN A 34 -9.66 -18.59 4.98
CA GLN A 34 -9.80 -17.13 4.97
C GLN A 34 -9.95 -16.58 3.55
N LEU A 35 -9.22 -17.16 2.60
CA LEU A 35 -9.31 -16.77 1.19
C LEU A 35 -10.68 -17.12 0.61
N GLU A 36 -11.16 -18.31 0.84
CA GLU A 36 -12.51 -18.76 0.44
C GLU A 36 -13.60 -17.84 1.02
N ALA A 37 -13.48 -17.48 2.31
CA ALA A 37 -14.43 -16.57 2.95
C ALA A 37 -14.44 -15.17 2.31
N VAL A 38 -13.27 -14.65 1.87
CA VAL A 38 -13.16 -13.37 1.18
C VAL A 38 -13.71 -13.46 -0.24
N GLU A 39 -13.45 -14.54 -0.97
CA GLU A 39 -14.00 -14.80 -2.30
C GLU A 39 -15.52 -14.84 -2.24
N ASP A 40 -16.10 -15.58 -1.29
CA ASP A 40 -17.54 -15.64 -1.08
C ASP A 40 -18.15 -14.28 -0.72
N ALA A 41 -17.48 -13.50 0.12
CA ALA A 41 -17.92 -12.18 0.49
C ALA A 41 -17.89 -11.21 -0.69
N SER A 42 -16.85 -11.26 -1.52
CA SER A 42 -16.71 -10.46 -2.74
C SER A 42 -17.80 -10.81 -3.78
N ASN A 43 -18.05 -12.11 -3.96
CA ASN A 43 -19.10 -12.59 -4.85
C ASN A 43 -20.50 -12.15 -4.40
N ARG A 44 -20.80 -12.19 -3.09
CA ARG A 44 -22.09 -11.70 -2.54
C ARG A 44 -22.28 -10.20 -2.73
N ARG A 45 -21.19 -9.42 -2.78
CA ARG A 45 -21.22 -7.97 -3.04
C ARG A 45 -21.32 -7.66 -4.53
N GLY A 46 -21.23 -8.65 -5.42
CA GLY A 46 -21.26 -8.46 -6.87
C GLY A 46 -19.98 -7.81 -7.40
N GLU A 47 -18.89 -7.86 -6.65
CA GLU A 47 -17.59 -7.37 -7.07
C GLU A 47 -17.01 -8.34 -8.10
N GLY A 48 -16.63 -7.88 -9.27
CA GLY A 48 -16.05 -8.71 -10.34
C GLY A 48 -14.60 -9.16 -10.06
N TYR A 49 -14.12 -9.02 -8.82
CA TYR A 49 -12.78 -9.35 -8.36
C TYR A 49 -12.80 -9.73 -6.86
N VAL A 50 -11.75 -10.41 -6.41
CA VAL A 50 -11.56 -10.75 -4.99
C VAL A 50 -11.12 -9.49 -4.24
N ASN A 51 -11.96 -9.01 -3.32
CA ASN A 51 -11.67 -7.80 -2.53
C ASN A 51 -10.74 -8.12 -1.35
N LEU A 52 -9.45 -8.05 -1.61
CA LEU A 52 -8.42 -8.37 -0.61
C LEU A 52 -8.39 -7.42 0.59
N ALA A 53 -9.03 -6.25 0.51
CA ALA A 53 -9.17 -5.35 1.66
C ALA A 53 -9.96 -6.00 2.81
N LEU A 54 -10.87 -6.92 2.50
CA LEU A 54 -11.65 -7.66 3.50
C LEU A 54 -10.78 -8.53 4.43
N LEU A 55 -9.55 -8.86 4.02
CA LEU A 55 -8.59 -9.58 4.86
C LEU A 55 -8.08 -8.76 6.04
N THR A 56 -8.11 -7.43 5.91
CA THR A 56 -7.56 -6.51 6.90
C THR A 56 -8.61 -6.01 7.89
N ASP A 57 -9.88 -6.02 7.51
CA ASP A 57 -10.97 -5.51 8.35
C ASP A 57 -11.23 -6.44 9.54
N GLY A 58 -10.63 -6.11 10.69
CA GLY A 58 -10.69 -6.91 11.91
C GLY A 58 -11.93 -6.64 12.77
N LEU A 59 -12.23 -5.38 13.02
CA LEU A 59 -13.31 -4.95 13.90
C LEU A 59 -14.65 -4.85 13.15
N ARG A 60 -15.76 -5.15 13.86
CA ARG A 60 -17.09 -4.98 13.28
C ARG A 60 -17.36 -3.54 12.84
N ALA A 61 -16.92 -2.56 13.65
CA ALA A 61 -17.05 -1.15 13.33
C ALA A 61 -16.24 -0.74 12.10
N GLU A 62 -15.07 -1.34 11.87
CA GLU A 62 -14.26 -1.12 10.65
C GLU A 62 -14.98 -1.64 9.41
N ARG A 63 -15.59 -2.83 9.50
CA ARG A 63 -16.39 -3.41 8.41
C ARG A 63 -17.65 -2.61 8.08
N GLU A 64 -18.30 -2.03 9.09
CA GLU A 64 -19.51 -1.21 8.92
C GLU A 64 -19.18 0.16 8.31
N GLN A 65 -18.02 0.73 8.64
CA GLN A 65 -17.61 2.06 8.19
C GLN A 65 -16.61 2.02 7.02
N ASN A 66 -16.09 0.86 6.65
CA ASN A 66 -15.02 0.65 5.67
C ASN A 66 -13.77 1.51 5.94
N ILE A 67 -13.40 1.68 7.22
CA ILE A 67 -12.21 2.42 7.62
C ILE A 67 -11.47 1.66 8.71
N THR A 68 -10.14 1.75 8.72
CA THR A 68 -9.30 1.29 9.82
C THR A 68 -9.42 2.25 10.99
N ILE A 69 -9.72 1.74 12.18
CA ILE A 69 -9.91 2.54 13.39
C ILE A 69 -8.72 2.37 14.33
N ASP A 70 -8.29 1.14 14.58
CA ASP A 70 -7.19 0.83 15.47
C ASP A 70 -5.99 0.26 14.71
N VAL A 71 -4.84 0.15 15.37
CA VAL A 71 -3.63 -0.44 14.78
C VAL A 71 -3.75 -1.95 14.78
N ALA A 72 -3.62 -2.55 13.61
CA ALA A 72 -3.53 -3.99 13.45
C ALA A 72 -2.13 -4.38 12.98
N TYR A 73 -1.52 -5.36 13.66
CA TYR A 73 -0.23 -5.91 13.22
C TYR A 73 -0.46 -7.18 12.39
N ARG A 74 0.16 -7.22 11.22
CA ARG A 74 0.14 -8.36 10.31
C ARG A 74 1.55 -8.88 10.07
N TYR A 75 1.65 -10.17 9.91
CA TYR A 75 2.93 -10.86 9.79
C TYR A 75 2.97 -11.63 8.49
N PHE A 76 4.07 -11.52 7.78
CA PHE A 76 4.33 -12.39 6.64
C PHE A 76 5.83 -12.63 6.48
N ALA A 77 6.20 -13.61 5.69
CA ALA A 77 7.58 -13.94 5.42
C ALA A 77 7.81 -14.23 3.95
N THR A 78 8.98 -13.87 3.48
CA THR A 78 9.53 -14.34 2.22
C THR A 78 10.71 -15.28 2.52
N PRO A 79 11.23 -16.01 1.55
CA PRO A 79 12.43 -16.83 1.75
C PRO A 79 13.64 -16.02 2.26
N LYS A 80 13.64 -14.70 2.06
CA LYS A 80 14.78 -13.82 2.40
C LYS A 80 14.60 -13.09 3.74
N ARG A 81 13.35 -12.70 4.10
CA ARG A 81 13.11 -11.80 5.23
C ARG A 81 11.73 -12.02 5.85
N LYS A 82 11.61 -11.73 7.15
CA LYS A 82 10.33 -11.62 7.85
C LYS A 82 9.87 -10.17 7.90
N PHE A 83 8.56 -9.95 7.90
CA PHE A 83 7.95 -8.64 7.91
C PHE A 83 6.86 -8.51 8.95
N ILE A 84 6.79 -7.35 9.58
CA ILE A 84 5.68 -6.92 10.41
C ILE A 84 5.09 -5.66 9.80
N ILE A 85 3.81 -5.70 9.45
CA ILE A 85 3.05 -4.55 8.96
C ILE A 85 2.28 -3.96 10.14
N ALA A 86 2.44 -2.67 10.40
CA ALA A 86 1.50 -1.91 11.21
C ALA A 86 0.47 -1.28 10.26
N ASP A 87 -0.73 -1.85 10.21
CA ASP A 87 -1.86 -1.26 9.50
C ASP A 87 -2.40 -0.11 10.33
N THR A 88 -2.32 1.10 9.79
CA THR A 88 -2.67 2.30 10.53
C THR A 88 -3.83 3.05 9.87
N PRO A 89 -4.71 3.68 10.70
CA PRO A 89 -5.85 4.41 10.19
C PRO A 89 -5.43 5.59 9.32
N GLY A 90 -6.18 5.80 8.22
CA GLY A 90 -5.98 6.94 7.32
C GLY A 90 -6.78 8.19 7.72
N HIS A 91 -7.77 8.05 8.60
CA HIS A 91 -8.66 9.14 8.96
C HIS A 91 -8.05 10.07 10.03
N VAL A 92 -8.27 11.39 9.88
CA VAL A 92 -7.70 12.42 10.77
C VAL A 92 -8.00 12.17 12.25
N GLN A 93 -9.19 11.69 12.57
CA GLN A 93 -9.61 11.43 13.96
C GLN A 93 -8.76 10.38 14.66
N TYR A 94 -8.14 9.47 13.92
CA TYR A 94 -7.35 8.35 14.44
C TYR A 94 -5.84 8.56 14.30
N THR A 95 -5.38 9.79 14.08
CA THR A 95 -3.95 10.13 13.96
C THR A 95 -3.12 9.61 15.15
N ARG A 96 -3.68 9.60 16.37
CA ARG A 96 -3.01 9.05 17.55
C ARG A 96 -2.67 7.57 17.39
N ASN A 97 -3.61 6.78 16.87
CA ASN A 97 -3.39 5.36 16.61
C ASN A 97 -2.36 5.15 15.50
N MET A 98 -2.37 6.00 14.46
CA MET A 98 -1.34 6.00 13.43
C MET A 98 0.06 6.23 14.02
N VAL A 99 0.23 7.20 14.92
CA VAL A 99 1.51 7.45 15.61
C VAL A 99 1.95 6.24 16.41
N THR A 100 1.02 5.59 17.14
CA THR A 100 1.33 4.37 17.92
C THR A 100 1.83 3.24 17.02
N GLY A 101 1.16 2.98 15.89
CA GLY A 101 1.57 1.92 14.97
C GLY A 101 2.89 2.23 14.26
N ALA A 102 3.13 3.50 13.93
CA ALA A 102 4.32 3.93 13.22
C ALA A 102 5.57 4.03 14.10
N SER A 103 5.42 4.13 15.44
CA SER A 103 6.53 4.41 16.37
C SER A 103 7.63 3.35 16.39
N THR A 104 7.35 2.13 15.96
CA THR A 104 8.32 1.02 15.91
C THR A 104 8.74 0.66 14.49
N ALA A 105 8.28 1.42 13.50
CA ALA A 105 8.53 1.13 12.10
C ALA A 105 9.91 1.64 11.66
N GLU A 106 10.56 0.86 10.82
CA GLU A 106 11.83 1.20 10.15
C GLU A 106 11.61 1.75 8.74
N LEU A 107 10.38 1.58 8.22
CA LEU A 107 9.96 2.06 6.91
C LEU A 107 8.51 2.54 7.00
N ALA A 108 8.20 3.67 6.38
CA ALA A 108 6.83 4.12 6.15
C ALA A 108 6.49 4.00 4.66
N ILE A 109 5.39 3.31 4.35
CA ILE A 109 4.82 3.28 3.00
C ILE A 109 3.67 4.28 2.97
N VAL A 110 3.86 5.40 2.30
CA VAL A 110 2.84 6.43 2.12
C VAL A 110 2.15 6.18 0.78
N LEU A 111 0.86 5.84 0.82
CA LEU A 111 0.06 5.65 -0.38
C LEU A 111 -0.51 6.99 -0.85
N ILE A 112 -0.53 7.16 -2.17
CA ILE A 112 -1.15 8.30 -2.84
C ILE A 112 -1.97 7.76 -4.03
N ASP A 113 -3.26 8.09 -4.09
CA ASP A 113 -4.11 7.76 -5.24
C ASP A 113 -3.69 8.62 -6.44
N ALA A 114 -3.26 7.98 -7.53
CA ALA A 114 -2.78 8.65 -8.74
C ALA A 114 -3.79 9.63 -9.36
N ARG A 115 -5.09 9.39 -9.15
CA ARG A 115 -6.17 10.26 -9.65
C ARG A 115 -6.27 11.57 -8.88
N ASN A 116 -6.02 11.50 -7.55
CA ASN A 116 -6.22 12.62 -6.63
C ASN A 116 -4.94 13.43 -6.41
N GLY A 117 -3.76 12.84 -6.70
CA GLY A 117 -2.46 13.46 -6.41
C GLY A 117 -2.17 13.58 -4.91
N VAL A 118 -1.25 14.45 -4.58
CA VAL A 118 -0.76 14.62 -3.21
C VAL A 118 -1.80 15.36 -2.35
N GLN A 119 -2.42 14.64 -1.42
CA GLN A 119 -3.44 15.18 -0.52
C GLN A 119 -2.81 15.75 0.77
N THR A 120 -3.52 16.67 1.43
CA THR A 120 -3.11 17.21 2.74
C THR A 120 -2.86 16.11 3.76
N GLN A 121 -3.66 15.04 3.71
CA GLN A 121 -3.53 13.92 4.63
C GLN A 121 -2.27 13.09 4.34
N SER A 122 -1.92 12.88 3.07
CA SER A 122 -0.67 12.21 2.68
C SER A 122 0.56 13.00 3.15
N LYS A 123 0.53 14.35 3.02
CA LYS A 123 1.56 15.24 3.57
C LYS A 123 1.65 15.16 5.10
N ARG A 124 0.50 15.12 5.79
CA ARG A 124 0.46 14.99 7.25
C ARG A 124 1.08 13.66 7.72
N HIS A 125 0.78 12.56 7.03
CA HIS A 125 1.36 11.26 7.37
C HIS A 125 2.88 11.23 7.13
N GLY A 126 3.36 11.82 6.03
CA GLY A 126 4.79 11.98 5.78
C GLY A 126 5.49 12.83 6.85
N PHE A 127 4.85 13.92 7.29
CA PHE A 127 5.35 14.74 8.39
C PHE A 127 5.46 13.93 9.69
N ILE A 128 4.44 13.16 10.05
CA ILE A 128 4.45 12.30 11.24
C ILE A 128 5.55 11.25 11.15
N ALA A 129 5.72 10.60 9.99
CA ALA A 129 6.77 9.63 9.77
C ALA A 129 8.18 10.24 9.95
N SER A 130 8.40 11.43 9.40
CA SER A 130 9.64 12.20 9.60
C SER A 130 9.85 12.57 11.07
N LEU A 131 8.81 13.07 11.75
CA LEU A 131 8.88 13.46 13.17
C LEU A 131 9.18 12.27 14.09
N LEU A 132 8.71 11.07 13.75
CA LEU A 132 9.01 9.82 14.46
C LEU A 132 10.42 9.28 14.15
N GLY A 133 11.16 9.94 13.24
CA GLY A 133 12.50 9.52 12.85
C GLY A 133 12.53 8.23 12.05
N ILE A 134 11.48 7.90 11.31
CA ILE A 134 11.47 6.71 10.44
C ILE A 134 12.46 6.94 9.30
N PRO A 135 13.52 6.10 9.20
CA PRO A 135 14.64 6.40 8.30
C PRO A 135 14.30 6.29 6.82
N HIS A 136 13.31 5.46 6.47
CA HIS A 136 12.97 5.17 5.07
C HIS A 136 11.51 5.52 4.79
N ILE A 137 11.27 6.33 3.73
CA ILE A 137 9.93 6.64 3.26
C ILE A 137 9.78 6.15 1.82
N LEU A 138 8.83 5.23 1.60
CA LEU A 138 8.42 4.77 0.28
C LEU A 138 7.07 5.39 -0.07
N VAL A 139 7.03 6.19 -1.11
CA VAL A 139 5.77 6.74 -1.65
C VAL A 139 5.26 5.79 -2.74
N ALA A 140 4.17 5.11 -2.43
CA ALA A 140 3.49 4.22 -3.36
C ALA A 140 2.37 4.99 -4.08
N VAL A 141 2.61 5.37 -5.33
CA VAL A 141 1.61 6.00 -6.20
C VAL A 141 0.69 4.90 -6.69
N ASN A 142 -0.46 4.76 -6.03
CA ASN A 142 -1.40 3.66 -6.21
C ASN A 142 -2.50 4.00 -7.23
N LYS A 143 -3.17 2.97 -7.71
CA LYS A 143 -4.24 3.06 -8.72
C LYS A 143 -3.75 3.63 -10.05
N MET A 144 -2.51 3.34 -10.40
CA MET A 144 -1.93 3.75 -11.69
C MET A 144 -2.67 3.14 -12.88
N ASP A 145 -3.36 2.03 -12.68
CA ASP A 145 -4.26 1.42 -13.67
C ASP A 145 -5.44 2.32 -14.06
N LEU A 146 -5.89 3.20 -13.17
CA LEU A 146 -6.99 4.13 -13.42
C LEU A 146 -6.56 5.42 -14.14
N VAL A 147 -5.27 5.63 -14.31
CA VAL A 147 -4.68 6.74 -15.06
C VAL A 147 -3.82 6.23 -16.22
N ASP A 148 -4.14 5.02 -16.74
CA ASP A 148 -3.45 4.38 -17.87
C ASP A 148 -1.93 4.28 -17.70
N TRP A 149 -1.44 4.18 -16.47
CA TRP A 149 -0.01 4.15 -16.13
C TRP A 149 0.75 5.36 -16.71
N SER A 150 0.15 6.55 -16.64
CA SER A 150 0.75 7.80 -17.13
C SER A 150 2.02 8.15 -16.35
N GLU A 151 3.15 8.24 -17.07
CA GLU A 151 4.43 8.71 -16.55
C GLU A 151 4.33 10.15 -16.05
N GLU A 152 3.64 11.02 -16.80
CA GLU A 152 3.43 12.43 -16.45
C GLU A 152 2.70 12.60 -15.11
N VAL A 153 1.68 11.76 -14.84
CA VAL A 153 0.98 11.77 -13.55
C VAL A 153 1.90 11.32 -12.42
N PHE A 154 2.68 10.29 -12.65
CA PHE A 154 3.64 9.77 -11.67
C PHE A 154 4.73 10.80 -11.36
N ASP A 155 5.33 11.41 -12.37
CA ASP A 155 6.40 12.40 -12.22
C ASP A 155 5.90 13.64 -11.46
N ARG A 156 4.75 14.17 -11.83
CA ARG A 156 4.12 15.30 -11.13
C ARG A 156 3.91 15.01 -9.64
N ILE A 157 3.40 13.83 -9.29
CA ILE A 157 3.19 13.43 -7.89
C ILE A 157 4.54 13.28 -7.18
N SER A 158 5.52 12.72 -7.86
CA SER A 158 6.86 12.50 -7.31
C SER A 158 7.58 13.82 -7.04
N GLU A 159 7.50 14.77 -7.96
CA GLU A 159 8.06 16.11 -7.81
C GLU A 159 7.39 16.87 -6.64
N GLU A 160 6.06 16.93 -6.64
CA GLU A 160 5.31 17.64 -5.58
C GLU A 160 5.60 17.07 -4.18
N TYR A 161 5.69 15.74 -4.07
CA TYR A 161 5.98 15.12 -2.78
C TYR A 161 7.45 15.25 -2.39
N THR A 162 8.38 15.28 -3.34
CA THR A 162 9.80 15.52 -3.10
C THR A 162 10.01 16.92 -2.52
N ASP A 163 9.42 17.96 -3.13
CA ASP A 163 9.49 19.35 -2.65
C ASP A 163 8.97 19.50 -1.22
N PHE A 164 7.99 18.69 -0.86
CA PHE A 164 7.47 18.64 0.50
C PHE A 164 8.42 17.92 1.45
N ALA A 165 8.95 16.75 1.07
CA ALA A 165 9.81 15.92 1.89
C ALA A 165 11.19 16.55 2.15
N GLU A 166 11.73 17.29 1.20
CA GLU A 166 12.97 18.06 1.35
C GLU A 166 12.87 19.09 2.49
N LYS A 167 11.74 19.76 2.64
CA LYS A 167 11.47 20.70 3.73
C LYS A 167 11.43 20.04 5.11
N LEU A 168 11.21 18.72 5.14
CA LEU A 168 11.21 17.92 6.36
C LEU A 168 12.56 17.28 6.68
N GLY A 169 13.56 17.43 5.80
CA GLY A 169 14.86 16.81 5.94
C GLY A 169 14.83 15.28 5.76
N VAL A 170 13.90 14.75 4.98
CA VAL A 170 13.83 13.32 4.66
C VAL A 170 14.94 12.99 3.66
N GLU A 171 15.91 12.17 4.06
CA GLU A 171 17.06 11.82 3.22
C GLU A 171 16.78 10.62 2.29
N ASP A 172 16.03 9.64 2.77
CA ASP A 172 15.75 8.42 2.00
C ASP A 172 14.28 8.37 1.59
N LEU A 173 14.02 8.86 0.40
CA LEU A 173 12.70 8.92 -0.23
C LEU A 173 12.72 8.13 -1.55
N THR A 174 11.83 7.16 -1.65
CA THR A 174 11.69 6.33 -2.85
C THR A 174 10.25 6.39 -3.37
N PHE A 175 10.07 6.45 -4.69
CA PHE A 175 8.76 6.43 -5.34
C PHE A 175 8.54 5.14 -6.12
N MET A 176 7.29 4.65 -6.11
CA MET A 176 6.91 3.45 -6.81
C MET A 176 5.50 3.56 -7.39
N PRO A 177 5.33 3.39 -8.71
CA PRO A 177 4.00 3.27 -9.30
C PRO A 177 3.44 1.87 -9.07
N ILE A 178 2.24 1.78 -8.51
CA ILE A 178 1.57 0.50 -8.22
C ILE A 178 0.09 0.50 -8.60
N SER A 179 -0.46 -0.69 -8.73
CA SER A 179 -1.87 -0.98 -8.61
C SER A 179 -2.05 -2.10 -7.58
N ALA A 180 -2.55 -1.76 -6.40
CA ALA A 180 -2.80 -2.74 -5.35
C ALA A 180 -3.90 -3.76 -5.74
N LEU A 181 -4.79 -3.39 -6.65
CA LEU A 181 -5.86 -4.24 -7.15
C LEU A 181 -5.37 -5.23 -8.20
N LEU A 182 -4.55 -4.74 -9.14
CA LEU A 182 -4.05 -5.55 -10.25
C LEU A 182 -2.65 -6.08 -9.93
N THR A 183 -2.38 -7.31 -10.33
CA THR A 183 -1.08 -8.00 -10.14
C THR A 183 0.10 -7.33 -10.89
N ALA A 184 -0.14 -6.23 -11.56
CA ALA A 184 0.75 -5.65 -12.56
C ALA A 184 2.09 -5.10 -12.02
N CYS A 185 2.14 -4.77 -10.73
CA CYS A 185 3.42 -4.58 -10.03
C CYS A 185 3.28 -5.38 -8.74
N SER A 186 3.66 -6.65 -8.75
CA SER A 186 3.45 -7.50 -7.59
C SER A 186 4.07 -6.81 -6.37
N ALA A 187 3.32 -6.83 -5.27
CA ALA A 187 3.82 -6.38 -3.98
C ALA A 187 5.17 -7.05 -3.63
N VAL A 188 5.43 -8.21 -4.20
CA VAL A 188 6.73 -8.90 -4.14
C VAL A 188 7.82 -8.11 -4.87
N SER A 189 7.50 -7.29 -5.89
CA SER A 189 8.45 -6.36 -6.52
C SER A 189 8.72 -5.12 -5.66
N VAL A 190 7.80 -4.77 -4.76
CA VAL A 190 7.99 -3.74 -3.73
C VAL A 190 9.06 -4.18 -2.73
N LEU A 191 9.07 -5.46 -2.35
CA LEU A 191 9.96 -6.01 -1.33
C LEU A 191 11.46 -5.95 -1.69
N PRO A 192 11.91 -6.18 -2.94
CA PRO A 192 13.33 -6.01 -3.32
C PRO A 192 13.76 -4.54 -3.34
N MET A 193 12.84 -3.58 -3.50
CA MET A 193 13.16 -2.15 -3.54
C MET A 193 13.26 -1.53 -2.15
N ILE A 194 12.45 -1.99 -1.21
CA ILE A 194 12.64 -1.70 0.23
C ILE A 194 14.08 -2.06 0.66
N TRP A 195 14.71 -2.97 -0.05
CA TRP A 195 16.09 -3.38 0.19
C TRP A 195 17.14 -2.50 -0.53
N ARG A 196 16.77 -1.73 -1.54
CA ARG A 196 17.68 -0.94 -2.37
C ARG A 196 17.36 0.55 -2.34
N ALA A 197 17.00 1.10 -1.21
CA ALA A 197 16.62 2.51 -1.04
C ALA A 197 17.68 3.57 -1.47
N ALA A 198 18.76 3.17 -2.16
CA ALA A 198 19.86 4.07 -2.52
C ALA A 198 19.88 4.55 -3.98
N ALA A 199 18.91 4.22 -4.82
CA ALA A 199 18.89 4.68 -6.21
C ALA A 199 17.48 5.09 -6.64
N ARG A 200 17.32 6.36 -7.04
CA ARG A 200 16.09 6.84 -7.72
C ARG A 200 15.81 5.92 -8.92
N PRO A 201 14.73 5.14 -8.93
CA PRO A 201 14.38 4.37 -10.11
C PRO A 201 13.87 5.33 -11.18
N SER A 202 14.50 5.37 -12.33
CA SER A 202 13.92 6.02 -13.51
C SER A 202 12.69 5.25 -13.97
N TRP A 203 11.70 5.93 -14.53
CA TRP A 203 10.49 5.32 -15.12
C TRP A 203 10.78 4.19 -16.11
N SER A 204 11.89 4.26 -16.84
CA SER A 204 12.35 3.22 -17.78
C SER A 204 12.49 1.82 -17.14
N ARG A 205 12.60 1.74 -15.81
CA ARG A 205 12.61 0.48 -15.07
C ARG A 205 11.20 -0.11 -14.88
N TRP A 206 10.14 0.68 -15.08
CA TRP A 206 8.74 0.31 -14.90
C TRP A 206 8.04 0.15 -16.24
N SER A 207 8.49 -0.82 -17.07
CA SER A 207 7.78 -1.13 -18.31
C SER A 207 6.33 -1.49 -18.00
N LYS A 208 5.38 -0.93 -18.79
CA LYS A 208 3.95 -1.31 -18.71
C LYS A 208 3.85 -2.82 -18.60
N PRO A 209 3.15 -3.35 -17.58
CA PRO A 209 2.93 -4.78 -17.52
C PRO A 209 2.25 -5.20 -18.82
N ARG A 210 2.80 -6.19 -19.50
CA ARG A 210 2.07 -6.80 -20.63
C ARG A 210 0.72 -7.17 -20.07
N ARG A 211 -0.36 -6.78 -20.74
CA ARG A 211 -1.72 -7.25 -20.45
C ARG A 211 -1.69 -8.78 -20.54
N SER A 212 -1.26 -9.41 -19.45
CA SER A 212 -1.46 -10.84 -19.29
C SER A 212 -2.94 -11.03 -19.12
N SER A 213 -3.53 -11.68 -20.09
CA SER A 213 -4.89 -12.13 -20.19
C SER A 213 -5.50 -12.48 -18.82
N ILE A 214 -6.06 -11.50 -18.13
CA ILE A 214 -7.13 -11.77 -17.19
C ILE A 214 -8.30 -12.18 -18.10
N ARG A 215 -8.45 -13.48 -18.32
CA ARG A 215 -9.66 -14.03 -18.91
C ARG A 215 -10.78 -13.60 -17.98
N ARG A 216 -11.60 -12.65 -18.42
CA ARG A 216 -12.94 -12.50 -17.86
C ARG A 216 -13.56 -13.88 -18.01
N PRO A 217 -14.12 -14.49 -16.96
CA PRO A 217 -14.93 -15.65 -17.16
C PRO A 217 -16.07 -15.23 -18.09
N THR A 218 -16.06 -15.72 -19.31
CA THR A 218 -17.21 -15.61 -20.19
C THR A 218 -18.27 -16.50 -19.58
N GLY A 219 -19.12 -15.92 -18.73
CA GLY A 219 -20.32 -16.55 -18.25
C GLY A 219 -21.28 -16.73 -19.42
N HIS A 220 -21.28 -17.89 -20.00
CA HIS A 220 -22.49 -18.48 -20.55
C HIS A 220 -23.09 -19.29 -19.39
N TRP A 221 -24.14 -18.84 -18.88
CA TRP A 221 -25.46 -19.40 -18.51
C TRP A 221 -26.25 -18.38 -17.71
#